data_549b1d4a08ba40110b9bb21982253244
#
_entry.id   549b1d4a08ba40110b9bb21982253244
#
_cell.length_a   1.000
_cell.length_b   1.000
_cell.length_c   1.000
_cell.angle_alpha   90.00
_cell.angle_beta   90.00
_cell.angle_gamma   90.00
#
_symmetry.space_group_name_H-M   'P 1'
#
loop_
_entity.id
_entity.type
_entity.pdbx_description
1 polymer ?
#
loop_
_entity_poly.entity_id
_entity_poly.type
_entity_poly.pdbx_seq_one_letter_code
_entity_poly.pdbx_strand_id
1 'polypeptide(L)'
;MGKATKPYIRLLRVSTTRLDGGAVFGATAKQLWERFVSPDRQNRVSIGNYSLLIDHPDGWVLVNTGPGDKPPLSLDVVRTRSRSSMARELKQIGLMPKDIAVVIQTDLFSEYAGGCTHFTSSGRVLPTFPNARYIVHKDALEEAMRPSRRNCKQYRLDDVEPLLDSGQLELVDSTTEVCSGVWVEPAAGPTPGHQIVLCQQGNAMYAFLGMLVPTSMHLSPTVNAAYDWNPEATARTKVEVKRQAALEGWLVAPVGRDEWVRANQLESLEAFSLGRTALPEPTKTRRVAAPARKAAPATSEASEPVVTPAARVPA
;
A
#
# COMPACT_ATOMS: atom_id res chain seq x y z
N MET A 1 -28.75 -19.09 -2.43
CA MET A 1 -27.55 -19.25 -1.60
C MET A 1 -26.34 -19.03 -2.49
N GLY A 2 -25.80 -17.79 -2.50
CA GLY A 2 -24.60 -17.46 -3.24
C GLY A 2 -23.40 -18.22 -2.65
N LYS A 3 -22.59 -18.84 -3.50
CA LYS A 3 -21.30 -19.39 -3.06
C LYS A 3 -20.48 -18.21 -2.52
N ALA A 4 -20.15 -18.25 -1.23
CA ALA A 4 -19.18 -17.35 -0.64
C ALA A 4 -17.88 -17.52 -1.43
N THR A 5 -17.59 -16.58 -2.33
CA THR A 5 -16.29 -16.46 -2.97
C THR A 5 -15.31 -16.15 -1.86
N LYS A 6 -14.25 -16.97 -1.72
CA LYS A 6 -13.19 -16.68 -0.75
C LYS A 6 -12.66 -15.29 -1.08
N PRO A 7 -12.65 -14.36 -0.11
CA PRO A 7 -12.12 -13.03 -0.35
C PRO A 7 -10.69 -13.14 -0.90
N TYR A 8 -10.37 -12.29 -1.86
CA TYR A 8 -9.08 -12.30 -2.55
C TYR A 8 -8.19 -11.21 -1.94
N ILE A 9 -7.04 -11.61 -1.43
CA ILE A 9 -6.02 -10.68 -0.94
C ILE A 9 -4.82 -10.74 -1.87
N ARG A 10 -4.42 -9.59 -2.40
CA ARG A 10 -3.27 -9.48 -3.30
C ARG A 10 -2.31 -8.39 -2.87
N LEU A 11 -1.06 -8.77 -2.64
CA LEU A 11 0.05 -7.84 -2.51
C LEU A 11 0.47 -7.36 -3.91
N LEU A 12 0.51 -6.05 -4.10
CA LEU A 12 0.91 -5.39 -5.34
C LEU A 12 2.21 -4.62 -5.11
N ARG A 13 3.24 -4.90 -5.89
CA ARG A 13 4.43 -4.04 -5.93
C ARG A 13 4.21 -2.96 -6.97
N VAL A 14 3.74 -1.79 -6.53
CA VAL A 14 3.30 -0.71 -7.43
C VAL A 14 4.44 0.13 -7.97
N SER A 15 5.56 0.20 -7.25
CA SER A 15 6.75 0.90 -7.71
C SER A 15 8.01 0.44 -6.97
N THR A 16 9.14 0.98 -7.39
CA THR A 16 10.42 0.85 -6.69
C THR A 16 11.03 2.22 -6.55
N THR A 17 11.33 2.60 -5.32
CA THR A 17 12.03 3.85 -5.00
C THR A 17 13.49 3.56 -4.73
N ARG A 18 14.38 4.39 -5.26
CA ARG A 18 15.81 4.36 -4.94
C ARG A 18 16.14 5.43 -3.93
N LEU A 19 16.66 5.00 -2.79
CA LEU A 19 17.04 5.85 -1.66
C LEU A 19 18.51 5.63 -1.31
N ASP A 20 19.14 6.65 -0.75
CA ASP A 20 20.48 6.49 -0.15
C ASP A 20 20.47 5.41 0.93
N GLY A 21 21.47 4.54 0.91
CA GLY A 21 21.55 3.41 1.85
C GLY A 21 21.68 3.87 3.31
N GLY A 22 22.34 4.99 3.58
CA GLY A 22 22.37 5.58 4.91
C GLY A 22 21.02 6.12 5.35
N ALA A 23 20.21 6.64 4.42
CA ALA A 23 18.84 7.03 4.72
C ALA A 23 17.97 5.83 5.07
N VAL A 24 18.12 4.71 4.36
CA VAL A 24 17.32 3.49 4.58
C VAL A 24 17.72 2.77 5.85
N PHE A 25 19.03 2.59 6.09
CA PHE A 25 19.53 1.76 7.19
C PHE A 25 20.00 2.55 8.42
N GLY A 26 19.87 3.88 8.38
CA GLY A 26 20.16 4.77 9.50
C GLY A 26 21.55 4.56 10.11
N ALA A 27 21.60 4.26 11.39
CA ALA A 27 22.85 4.03 12.13
C ALA A 27 23.53 2.67 11.84
N THR A 28 22.90 1.79 11.04
CA THR A 28 23.47 0.49 10.72
C THR A 28 24.67 0.64 9.77
N ALA A 29 25.82 0.10 10.17
CA ALA A 29 27.05 0.19 9.38
C ALA A 29 26.87 -0.42 7.97
N LYS A 30 27.41 0.28 6.95
CA LYS A 30 27.29 -0.16 5.55
C LYS A 30 27.81 -1.58 5.33
N GLN A 31 28.93 -1.96 5.94
CA GLN A 31 29.51 -3.29 5.83
C GLN A 31 28.56 -4.42 6.29
N LEU A 32 27.53 -4.10 7.08
CA LEU A 32 26.52 -5.07 7.50
C LEU A 32 25.39 -5.19 6.47
N TRP A 33 24.81 -4.07 6.02
CA TRP A 33 23.64 -4.13 5.15
C TRP A 33 23.96 -4.36 3.66
N GLU A 34 25.16 -3.95 3.17
CA GLU A 34 25.54 -4.16 1.76
C GLU A 34 25.70 -5.63 1.37
N ARG A 35 25.82 -6.55 2.35
CA ARG A 35 25.86 -7.98 2.11
C ARG A 35 24.53 -8.55 1.61
N PHE A 36 23.43 -7.85 1.91
CA PHE A 36 22.05 -8.31 1.63
C PHE A 36 21.32 -7.43 0.63
N VAL A 37 21.74 -6.17 0.52
CA VAL A 37 21.13 -5.19 -0.39
C VAL A 37 22.25 -4.47 -1.12
N SER A 38 22.43 -4.76 -2.41
CA SER A 38 23.48 -4.16 -3.23
C SER A 38 23.18 -2.69 -3.55
N PRO A 39 24.00 -1.73 -3.11
CA PRO A 39 23.85 -0.34 -3.49
C PRO A 39 24.37 -0.09 -4.91
N ASP A 40 23.87 0.96 -5.54
CA ASP A 40 24.47 1.48 -6.77
C ASP A 40 25.72 2.35 -6.47
N ARG A 41 26.33 2.91 -7.54
CA ARG A 41 27.53 3.76 -7.41
C ARG A 41 27.30 5.04 -6.59
N GLN A 42 26.06 5.46 -6.42
CA GLN A 42 25.66 6.61 -5.60
C GLN A 42 25.18 6.19 -4.20
N ASN A 43 25.52 4.99 -3.76
CA ASN A 43 25.08 4.40 -2.48
C ASN A 43 23.56 4.24 -2.34
N ARG A 44 22.79 4.18 -3.45
CA ARG A 44 21.34 4.04 -3.39
C ARG A 44 20.95 2.59 -3.46
N VAL A 45 19.97 2.23 -2.64
CA VAL A 45 19.32 0.91 -2.59
C VAL A 45 17.90 1.01 -3.16
N SER A 46 17.40 -0.10 -3.68
CA SER A 46 16.05 -0.18 -4.25
C SER A 46 15.08 -0.74 -3.23
N ILE A 47 14.06 0.05 -2.89
CA ILE A 47 12.99 -0.33 -1.96
C ILE A 47 11.68 -0.47 -2.74
N GLY A 48 10.99 -1.61 -2.57
CA GLY A 48 9.68 -1.83 -3.16
C GLY A 48 8.60 -1.06 -2.43
N ASN A 49 7.74 -0.35 -3.16
CA ASN A 49 6.52 0.24 -2.62
C ASN A 49 5.37 -0.74 -2.87
N TYR A 50 4.73 -1.13 -1.80
CA TYR A 50 3.67 -2.14 -1.85
C TYR A 50 2.32 -1.53 -1.52
N SER A 51 1.30 -2.08 -2.15
CA SER A 51 -0.11 -1.86 -1.85
C SER A 51 -0.77 -3.21 -1.63
N LEU A 52 -1.84 -3.22 -0.85
CA LEU A 52 -2.65 -4.41 -0.63
C LEU A 52 -4.03 -4.19 -1.24
N LEU A 53 -4.49 -5.12 -2.05
CA LEU A 53 -5.84 -5.12 -2.61
C LEU A 53 -6.64 -6.27 -2.01
N ILE A 54 -7.81 -5.95 -1.47
CA ILE A 54 -8.70 -6.89 -0.80
C ILE A 54 -10.06 -6.88 -1.52
N ASP A 55 -10.49 -8.05 -1.98
CA ASP A 55 -11.86 -8.26 -2.47
C ASP A 55 -12.78 -8.47 -1.26
N HIS A 56 -13.55 -7.44 -0.93
CA HIS A 56 -14.45 -7.44 0.22
C HIS A 56 -15.92 -7.42 -0.24
N PRO A 57 -16.86 -8.02 0.49
CA PRO A 57 -18.29 -8.01 0.12
C PRO A 57 -18.88 -6.61 -0.09
N ASP A 58 -18.40 -5.63 0.68
CA ASP A 58 -18.85 -4.23 0.60
C ASP A 58 -18.12 -3.41 -0.46
N GLY A 59 -17.29 -4.04 -1.31
CA GLY A 59 -16.51 -3.41 -2.35
C GLY A 59 -15.00 -3.53 -2.14
N TRP A 60 -14.22 -3.21 -3.15
CA TRP A 60 -12.77 -3.33 -3.12
C TRP A 60 -12.12 -2.38 -2.11
N VAL A 61 -11.23 -2.93 -1.26
CA VAL A 61 -10.40 -2.16 -0.34
C VAL A 61 -8.97 -2.12 -0.87
N LEU A 62 -8.40 -0.91 -0.95
CA LEU A 62 -7.02 -0.67 -1.36
C LEU A 62 -6.23 -0.08 -0.20
N VAL A 63 -5.12 -0.72 0.19
CA VAL A 63 -4.20 -0.19 1.19
C VAL A 63 -2.98 0.38 0.49
N ASN A 64 -2.68 1.64 0.73
CA ASN A 64 -1.68 2.48 0.06
C ASN A 64 -1.91 2.59 -1.46
N THR A 65 -1.61 3.75 -2.01
CA THR A 65 -1.83 4.06 -3.42
C THR A 65 -0.54 4.17 -4.22
N GLY A 66 0.60 4.06 -3.54
CA GLY A 66 1.91 4.31 -4.13
C GLY A 66 2.15 5.78 -4.46
N PRO A 67 3.24 6.10 -5.16
CA PRO A 67 3.66 7.50 -5.40
C PRO A 67 2.79 8.24 -6.43
N GLY A 68 1.93 7.55 -7.15
CA GLY A 68 1.12 8.15 -8.23
C GLY A 68 1.95 8.64 -9.41
N ASP A 69 1.32 9.48 -10.24
CA ASP A 69 1.91 10.00 -11.48
C ASP A 69 2.35 11.47 -11.37
N LYS A 70 2.18 12.09 -10.19
CA LYS A 70 2.61 13.48 -9.97
C LYS A 70 4.14 13.59 -10.02
N PRO A 71 4.71 14.74 -10.46
CA PRO A 71 6.15 14.95 -10.45
C PRO A 71 6.73 14.72 -9.05
N PRO A 72 7.92 14.11 -8.92
CA PRO A 72 8.55 13.88 -7.61
C PRO A 72 8.83 15.19 -6.88
N LEU A 73 8.72 15.18 -5.55
CA LEU A 73 8.96 16.35 -4.69
C LEU A 73 10.44 16.77 -4.66
N SER A 74 11.35 15.80 -4.81
CA SER A 74 12.80 16.05 -4.86
C SER A 74 13.46 15.08 -5.82
N LEU A 75 14.26 15.61 -6.74
CA LEU A 75 15.01 14.80 -7.71
C LEU A 75 16.32 14.25 -7.14
N ASP A 76 16.81 14.82 -6.03
CA ASP A 76 18.19 14.58 -5.60
C ASP A 76 18.33 13.38 -4.65
N VAL A 77 17.28 13.03 -3.92
CA VAL A 77 17.32 11.99 -2.87
C VAL A 77 16.48 10.77 -3.21
N VAL A 78 15.37 10.96 -3.91
CA VAL A 78 14.39 9.89 -4.20
C VAL A 78 14.15 9.82 -5.69
N ARG A 79 14.42 8.67 -6.31
CA ARG A 79 14.06 8.40 -7.71
C ARG A 79 13.13 7.20 -7.78
N THR A 80 11.86 7.45 -8.03
CA THR A 80 10.90 6.40 -8.35
C THR A 80 11.18 5.86 -9.74
N ARG A 81 11.36 4.55 -9.88
CA ARG A 81 11.73 3.91 -11.17
C ARG A 81 10.55 3.45 -11.97
N SER A 82 9.42 3.19 -11.35
CA SER A 82 8.26 2.63 -12.02
C SER A 82 7.39 3.73 -12.62
N ARG A 83 6.99 3.51 -13.86
CA ARG A 83 5.89 4.26 -14.52
C ARG A 83 4.55 3.57 -14.30
N SER A 84 4.44 2.66 -13.35
CA SER A 84 3.19 1.97 -13.08
C SER A 84 2.35 2.82 -12.15
N SER A 85 1.24 3.34 -12.65
CA SER A 85 0.22 3.96 -11.80
C SER A 85 -0.68 2.88 -11.21
N MET A 86 -1.26 3.15 -10.05
CA MET A 86 -2.25 2.25 -9.44
C MET A 86 -3.41 1.96 -10.40
N ALA A 87 -3.86 2.96 -11.16
CA ALA A 87 -4.90 2.77 -12.18
C ALA A 87 -4.52 1.71 -13.24
N ARG A 88 -3.23 1.65 -13.62
CA ARG A 88 -2.73 0.63 -14.55
C ARG A 88 -2.72 -0.77 -13.92
N GLU A 89 -2.27 -0.88 -12.67
CA GLU A 89 -2.28 -2.16 -11.95
C GLU A 89 -3.72 -2.69 -11.77
N LEU A 90 -4.66 -1.83 -11.41
CA LEU A 90 -6.08 -2.17 -11.32
C LEU A 90 -6.63 -2.64 -12.68
N LYS A 91 -6.30 -1.94 -13.76
CA LYS A 91 -6.73 -2.30 -15.11
C LYS A 91 -6.26 -3.69 -15.54
N GLN A 92 -5.05 -4.12 -15.16
CA GLN A 92 -4.53 -5.46 -15.47
C GLN A 92 -5.38 -6.58 -14.87
N ILE A 93 -6.07 -6.31 -13.76
CA ILE A 93 -6.97 -7.26 -13.10
C ILE A 93 -8.44 -6.97 -13.38
N GLY A 94 -8.69 -6.03 -14.32
CA GLY A 94 -10.03 -5.69 -14.80
C GLY A 94 -10.82 -4.78 -13.88
N LEU A 95 -10.14 -4.04 -13.01
CA LEU A 95 -10.73 -3.01 -12.15
C LEU A 95 -10.42 -1.62 -12.67
N MET A 96 -11.24 -0.68 -12.26
CA MET A 96 -11.06 0.76 -12.48
C MET A 96 -10.99 1.48 -11.12
N PRO A 97 -10.44 2.69 -11.04
CA PRO A 97 -10.43 3.47 -9.81
C PRO A 97 -11.80 3.64 -9.13
N LYS A 98 -12.85 3.76 -9.91
CA LYS A 98 -14.25 3.89 -9.42
C LYS A 98 -14.78 2.64 -8.71
N ASP A 99 -14.12 1.47 -8.89
CA ASP A 99 -14.53 0.21 -8.29
C ASP A 99 -13.97 0.04 -6.86
N ILE A 100 -13.07 0.93 -6.43
CA ILE A 100 -12.53 0.97 -5.07
C ILE A 100 -13.52 1.69 -4.16
N ALA A 101 -13.97 1.01 -3.12
CA ALA A 101 -14.91 1.53 -2.12
C ALA A 101 -14.19 2.15 -0.91
N VAL A 102 -13.02 1.61 -0.56
CA VAL A 102 -12.22 2.07 0.59
C VAL A 102 -10.75 2.16 0.20
N VAL A 103 -10.12 3.26 0.56
CA VAL A 103 -8.66 3.43 0.51
C VAL A 103 -8.16 3.61 1.94
N ILE A 104 -7.24 2.76 2.39
CA ILE A 104 -6.58 2.88 3.70
C ILE A 104 -5.15 3.35 3.47
N GLN A 105 -4.75 4.45 4.10
CA GLN A 105 -3.37 4.92 4.07
C GLN A 105 -2.67 4.51 5.37
N THR A 106 -1.58 3.74 5.26
CA THR A 106 -0.75 3.42 6.43
C THR A 106 0.06 4.62 6.87
N ASP A 107 0.28 5.57 5.96
CA ASP A 107 1.03 6.79 6.12
C ASP A 107 0.70 7.77 4.99
N LEU A 108 1.05 9.04 5.15
CA LEU A 108 0.83 10.09 4.14
C LEU A 108 2.12 10.58 3.46
N PHE A 109 3.24 9.88 3.58
CA PHE A 109 4.39 10.13 2.71
C PHE A 109 3.99 9.94 1.24
N SER A 110 4.43 10.84 0.37
CA SER A 110 4.06 10.81 -1.06
C SER A 110 4.43 9.52 -1.79
N GLU A 111 5.39 8.74 -1.27
CA GLU A 111 5.71 7.40 -1.78
C GLU A 111 4.55 6.40 -1.61
N TYR A 112 3.67 6.63 -0.62
CA TYR A 112 2.55 5.74 -0.28
C TYR A 112 1.19 6.35 -0.59
N ALA A 113 1.07 7.68 -0.45
CA ALA A 113 -0.16 8.44 -0.60
C ALA A 113 -0.26 9.25 -1.91
N GLY A 114 0.84 9.36 -2.66
CA GLY A 114 0.88 10.19 -3.88
C GLY A 114 -0.16 9.82 -4.93
N GLY A 115 -0.58 8.55 -4.97
CA GLY A 115 -1.64 8.08 -5.86
C GLY A 115 -3.07 8.32 -5.37
N CYS A 116 -3.26 8.90 -4.16
CA CYS A 116 -4.60 9.27 -3.67
C CYS A 116 -5.29 10.28 -4.58
N THR A 117 -4.50 11.13 -5.23
CA THR A 117 -4.96 12.18 -6.12
C THR A 117 -4.18 12.18 -7.44
N HIS A 118 -4.73 12.81 -8.46
CA HIS A 118 -4.11 12.93 -9.77
C HIS A 118 -4.37 14.30 -10.38
N PHE A 119 -3.49 14.74 -11.30
CA PHE A 119 -3.74 15.91 -12.13
C PHE A 119 -4.69 15.58 -13.27
N THR A 120 -5.69 16.42 -13.47
CA THR A 120 -6.51 16.41 -14.70
C THR A 120 -5.75 17.07 -15.85
N SER A 121 -6.25 16.93 -17.07
CA SER A 121 -5.72 17.64 -18.25
C SER A 121 -5.77 19.17 -18.13
N SER A 122 -6.67 19.70 -17.30
CA SER A 122 -6.77 21.12 -16.98
C SER A 122 -5.87 21.58 -15.84
N GLY A 123 -5.03 20.68 -15.28
CA GLY A 123 -4.12 20.97 -14.16
C GLY A 123 -4.79 20.97 -12.78
N ARG A 124 -6.08 20.65 -12.67
CA ARG A 124 -6.74 20.49 -11.36
C ARG A 124 -6.31 19.18 -10.70
N VAL A 125 -6.22 19.19 -9.38
CA VAL A 125 -5.97 17.98 -8.59
C VAL A 125 -7.28 17.42 -8.08
N LEU A 126 -7.55 16.15 -8.35
CA LEU A 126 -8.78 15.46 -7.95
C LEU A 126 -8.46 14.12 -7.27
N PRO A 127 -9.37 13.60 -6.43
CA PRO A 127 -9.27 12.24 -5.90
C PRO A 127 -9.19 11.20 -7.02
N THR A 128 -8.27 10.27 -6.91
CA THR A 128 -8.09 9.20 -7.91
C THR A 128 -9.20 8.15 -7.82
N PHE A 129 -9.74 7.91 -6.63
CA PHE A 129 -10.78 6.92 -6.36
C PHE A 129 -12.06 7.64 -5.97
N PRO A 130 -12.91 8.03 -6.96
CA PRO A 130 -14.00 8.98 -6.75
C PRO A 130 -15.11 8.45 -5.83
N ASN A 131 -15.24 7.14 -5.70
CA ASN A 131 -16.28 6.49 -4.88
C ASN A 131 -15.75 6.02 -3.53
N ALA A 132 -14.45 6.18 -3.27
CA ALA A 132 -13.83 5.65 -2.06
C ALA A 132 -13.95 6.63 -0.89
N ARG A 133 -14.13 6.09 0.32
CA ARG A 133 -13.75 6.76 1.56
C ARG A 133 -12.28 6.49 1.86
N TYR A 134 -11.56 7.48 2.32
CA TYR A 134 -10.13 7.37 2.61
C TYR A 134 -9.89 7.37 4.12
N ILE A 135 -9.35 6.27 4.63
CA ILE A 135 -9.09 6.08 6.06
C ILE A 135 -7.66 6.50 6.37
N VAL A 136 -7.50 7.46 7.25
CA VAL A 136 -6.21 8.05 7.62
C VAL A 136 -6.17 8.24 9.13
N HIS A 137 -5.00 7.97 9.74
CA HIS A 137 -4.80 8.30 11.15
C HIS A 137 -4.74 9.82 11.34
N LYS A 138 -5.40 10.35 12.38
CA LYS A 138 -5.46 11.80 12.63
C LYS A 138 -4.08 12.45 12.75
N ASP A 139 -3.14 11.78 13.42
CA ASP A 139 -1.78 12.31 13.62
C ASP A 139 -0.98 12.29 12.31
N ALA A 140 -1.29 11.38 11.37
CA ALA A 140 -0.70 11.39 10.03
C ALA A 140 -1.19 12.61 9.23
N LEU A 141 -2.49 12.95 9.34
CA LEU A 141 -3.03 14.15 8.73
C LEU A 141 -2.40 15.42 9.33
N GLU A 142 -2.30 15.50 10.65
CA GLU A 142 -1.71 16.64 11.33
C GLU A 142 -0.26 16.86 10.89
N GLU A 143 0.56 15.79 10.85
CA GLU A 143 1.95 15.86 10.37
C GLU A 143 2.01 16.24 8.88
N ALA A 144 1.14 15.70 8.02
CA ALA A 144 1.13 16.04 6.60
C ALA A 144 0.76 17.50 6.33
N MET A 145 -0.17 18.05 7.11
CA MET A 145 -0.59 19.45 6.99
C MET A 145 0.42 20.44 7.59
N ARG A 146 1.20 20.02 8.59
CA ARG A 146 2.21 20.84 9.28
C ARG A 146 3.48 20.04 9.52
N PRO A 147 4.17 19.62 8.46
CA PRO A 147 5.28 18.69 8.58
C PRO A 147 6.46 19.30 9.34
N SER A 148 7.10 18.46 10.14
CA SER A 148 8.35 18.80 10.78
C SER A 148 9.41 19.20 9.75
N ARG A 149 10.37 20.07 10.12
CA ARG A 149 11.45 20.48 9.20
C ARG A 149 12.25 19.30 8.64
N ARG A 150 12.32 18.22 9.38
CA ARG A 150 13.03 16.99 8.98
C ARG A 150 12.32 16.27 7.84
N ASN A 151 10.98 16.19 7.90
CA ASN A 151 10.19 15.36 7.01
C ASN A 151 9.35 16.16 6.00
N CYS A 152 9.46 17.51 5.97
CA CYS A 152 8.62 18.35 5.11
C CYS A 152 8.71 18.00 3.61
N LYS A 153 9.82 17.42 3.15
CA LYS A 153 10.00 17.00 1.76
C LYS A 153 9.32 15.67 1.42
N GLN A 154 8.77 14.96 2.41
CA GLN A 154 8.10 13.68 2.22
C GLN A 154 6.61 13.84 1.96
N TYR A 155 6.04 14.99 2.32
CA TYR A 155 4.62 15.29 2.20
C TYR A 155 4.34 16.26 1.05
N ARG A 156 3.17 16.11 0.45
CA ARG A 156 2.63 17.00 -0.56
C ARG A 156 1.17 17.29 -0.23
N LEU A 157 0.81 18.54 -0.08
CA LEU A 157 -0.56 18.96 0.21
C LEU A 157 -1.54 18.49 -0.89
N ASP A 158 -1.12 18.52 -2.16
CA ASP A 158 -1.91 17.98 -3.27
C ASP A 158 -2.34 16.51 -3.09
N ASP A 159 -1.67 15.73 -2.22
CA ASP A 159 -2.03 14.33 -1.98
C ASP A 159 -3.22 14.20 -1.01
N VAL A 160 -3.51 15.28 -0.24
CA VAL A 160 -4.44 15.25 0.91
C VAL A 160 -5.55 16.28 0.80
N GLU A 161 -5.25 17.55 0.47
CA GLU A 161 -6.24 18.64 0.44
C GLU A 161 -7.47 18.32 -0.43
N PRO A 162 -7.34 17.73 -1.64
CA PRO A 162 -8.52 17.38 -2.43
C PRO A 162 -9.42 16.33 -1.79
N LEU A 163 -8.89 15.49 -0.90
CA LEU A 163 -9.67 14.51 -0.14
C LEU A 163 -10.48 15.18 0.97
N LEU A 164 -9.90 16.20 1.60
CA LEU A 164 -10.61 17.04 2.57
C LEU A 164 -11.75 17.81 1.89
N ASP A 165 -11.43 18.45 0.77
CA ASP A 165 -12.39 19.28 0.02
C ASP A 165 -13.56 18.45 -0.52
N SER A 166 -13.32 17.21 -0.92
CA SER A 166 -14.36 16.30 -1.40
C SER A 166 -15.17 15.62 -0.31
N GLY A 167 -14.76 15.77 0.97
CA GLY A 167 -15.41 15.09 2.10
C GLY A 167 -15.21 13.56 2.13
N GLN A 168 -14.20 13.04 1.41
CA GLN A 168 -13.93 11.61 1.33
C GLN A 168 -13.00 11.11 2.44
N LEU A 169 -12.39 12.02 3.22
CA LEU A 169 -11.44 11.67 4.28
C LEU A 169 -12.18 11.29 5.56
N GLU A 170 -11.84 10.12 6.11
CA GLU A 170 -12.31 9.61 7.39
C GLU A 170 -11.11 9.43 8.33
N LEU A 171 -11.17 10.05 9.51
CA LEU A 171 -10.06 10.02 10.46
C LEU A 171 -10.29 8.96 11.54
N VAL A 172 -9.22 8.24 11.85
CA VAL A 172 -9.16 7.28 12.96
C VAL A 172 -8.05 7.68 13.92
N ASP A 173 -8.12 7.23 15.18
CA ASP A 173 -7.10 7.52 16.21
C ASP A 173 -6.77 6.34 17.11
N SER A 174 -7.40 5.20 16.86
CA SER A 174 -7.27 3.98 17.64
C SER A 174 -7.47 2.77 16.73
N THR A 175 -7.28 1.57 17.26
CA THR A 175 -7.63 0.35 16.54
C THR A 175 -9.11 0.40 16.13
N THR A 176 -9.36 0.38 14.83
CA THR A 176 -10.68 0.59 14.24
C THR A 176 -10.97 -0.46 13.19
N GLU A 177 -12.14 -1.10 13.28
CA GLU A 177 -12.65 -1.94 12.19
C GLU A 177 -13.22 -1.05 11.09
N VAL A 178 -12.55 -1.03 9.95
CA VAL A 178 -12.89 -0.19 8.80
C VAL A 178 -14.04 -0.79 7.99
N CYS A 179 -14.02 -2.09 7.81
CA CYS A 179 -15.09 -2.91 7.27
C CYS A 179 -14.93 -4.32 7.85
N SER A 180 -15.96 -5.14 7.75
CA SER A 180 -15.99 -6.44 8.43
C SER A 180 -14.74 -7.29 8.17
N GLY A 181 -13.96 -7.56 9.21
CA GLY A 181 -12.72 -8.33 9.12
C GLY A 181 -11.51 -7.56 8.57
N VAL A 182 -11.58 -6.22 8.48
CA VAL A 182 -10.44 -5.36 8.12
C VAL A 182 -10.28 -4.26 9.15
N TRP A 183 -9.14 -4.24 9.83
CA TRP A 183 -8.83 -3.28 10.89
C TRP A 183 -7.60 -2.45 10.52
N VAL A 184 -7.56 -1.24 11.03
CA VAL A 184 -6.35 -0.44 11.16
C VAL A 184 -5.91 -0.44 12.62
N GLU A 185 -4.60 -0.49 12.83
CA GLU A 185 -4.00 -0.48 14.17
C GLU A 185 -2.85 0.52 14.21
N PRO A 186 -2.85 1.49 15.16
CA PRO A 186 -1.76 2.44 15.31
C PRO A 186 -0.42 1.74 15.51
N ALA A 187 0.58 2.14 14.75
CA ALA A 187 1.93 1.58 14.76
C ALA A 187 2.97 2.70 14.65
N ALA A 188 2.82 3.71 15.50
CA ALA A 188 3.66 4.91 15.47
C ALA A 188 5.16 4.59 15.64
N GLY A 189 5.97 5.44 15.05
CA GLY A 189 7.42 5.33 15.06
C GLY A 189 8.04 5.76 13.74
N PRO A 190 7.73 5.12 12.60
CA PRO A 190 8.11 5.63 11.29
C PRO A 190 7.60 7.05 11.05
N THR A 191 6.32 7.28 11.33
CA THR A 191 5.68 8.60 11.46
C THR A 191 4.79 8.65 12.71
N PRO A 192 4.32 9.83 13.15
CA PRO A 192 3.42 9.93 14.31
C PRO A 192 2.15 9.12 14.15
N GLY A 193 1.55 9.16 12.97
CA GLY A 193 0.28 8.50 12.64
C GLY A 193 0.44 7.27 11.76
N HIS A 194 1.60 6.61 11.75
CA HIS A 194 1.73 5.35 11.03
C HIS A 194 0.81 4.29 11.63
N GLN A 195 0.16 3.51 10.75
CA GLN A 195 -0.72 2.40 11.13
C GLN A 195 -0.46 1.17 10.25
N ILE A 196 -0.69 -0.01 10.80
CA ILE A 196 -0.72 -1.28 10.07
C ILE A 196 -2.17 -1.64 9.74
N VAL A 197 -2.34 -2.54 8.77
CA VAL A 197 -3.68 -3.04 8.40
C VAL A 197 -3.72 -4.53 8.63
N LEU A 198 -4.73 -4.97 9.36
CA LEU A 198 -5.03 -6.37 9.61
C LEU A 198 -6.24 -6.77 8.78
N CYS A 199 -6.18 -7.94 8.17
CA CYS A 199 -7.29 -8.48 7.39
C CYS A 199 -7.49 -9.96 7.71
N GLN A 200 -8.67 -10.30 8.22
CA GLN A 200 -9.05 -11.69 8.48
C GLN A 200 -9.62 -12.34 7.24
N GLN A 201 -9.08 -13.51 6.88
CA GLN A 201 -9.56 -14.30 5.77
C GLN A 201 -9.73 -15.77 6.18
N GLY A 202 -10.95 -16.17 6.45
CA GLY A 202 -11.21 -17.47 7.08
C GLY A 202 -10.53 -17.54 8.45
N ASN A 203 -9.64 -18.52 8.64
CA ASN A 203 -8.89 -18.68 9.89
C ASN A 203 -7.50 -18.02 9.84
N ALA A 204 -7.18 -17.26 8.80
CA ALA A 204 -5.88 -16.62 8.66
C ALA A 204 -5.99 -15.12 8.86
N MET A 205 -5.07 -14.54 9.64
CA MET A 205 -4.87 -13.11 9.78
C MET A 205 -3.71 -12.66 8.88
N TYR A 206 -3.97 -11.69 8.04
CA TYR A 206 -2.99 -11.04 7.17
C TYR A 206 -2.66 -9.66 7.73
N ALA A 207 -1.39 -9.38 7.95
CA ALA A 207 -0.91 -8.10 8.46
C ALA A 207 -0.09 -7.36 7.41
N PHE A 208 -0.57 -6.19 6.98
CA PHE A 208 0.16 -5.29 6.08
C PHE A 208 0.87 -4.23 6.89
N LEU A 209 2.22 -4.27 6.90
CA LEU A 209 3.06 -3.47 7.81
C LEU A 209 3.40 -2.06 7.32
N GLY A 210 3.00 -1.69 6.07
CA GLY A 210 3.38 -0.39 5.51
C GLY A 210 4.90 -0.20 5.47
N MET A 211 5.36 0.96 5.97
CA MET A 211 6.77 1.30 6.01
C MET A 211 7.49 0.88 7.30
N LEU A 212 6.81 0.19 8.22
CA LEU A 212 7.43 -0.27 9.47
C LEU A 212 8.61 -1.22 9.21
N VAL A 213 8.51 -2.07 8.16
CA VAL A 213 9.52 -3.05 7.77
C VAL A 213 9.81 -2.97 6.26
N PRO A 214 10.51 -1.92 5.78
CA PRO A 214 10.76 -1.72 4.35
C PRO A 214 11.68 -2.78 3.73
N THR A 215 12.54 -3.42 4.52
CA THR A 215 13.36 -4.58 4.11
C THR A 215 13.38 -5.63 5.22
N SER A 216 13.78 -6.87 4.91
CA SER A 216 13.88 -7.93 5.92
C SER A 216 14.87 -7.62 7.05
N MET A 217 15.87 -6.78 6.82
CA MET A 217 16.76 -6.32 7.89
C MET A 217 16.03 -5.46 8.93
N HIS A 218 14.99 -4.74 8.51
CA HIS A 218 14.17 -3.92 9.41
C HIS A 218 13.22 -4.73 10.30
N LEU A 219 13.20 -6.06 10.18
CA LEU A 219 12.61 -6.93 11.21
C LEU A 219 13.37 -6.81 12.53
N SER A 220 14.67 -6.47 12.49
CA SER A 220 15.43 -6.14 13.69
C SER A 220 14.99 -4.81 14.29
N PRO A 221 14.69 -4.75 15.59
CA PRO A 221 14.40 -3.50 16.28
C PRO A 221 15.55 -2.48 16.22
N THR A 222 16.79 -2.95 16.04
CA THR A 222 17.97 -2.09 15.98
C THR A 222 18.23 -1.47 14.61
N VAL A 223 17.56 -1.94 13.55
CA VAL A 223 17.69 -1.41 12.18
C VAL A 223 16.50 -0.51 11.88
N ASN A 224 16.69 0.80 11.92
CA ASN A 224 15.66 1.81 11.70
C ASN A 224 16.12 2.78 10.62
N ALA A 225 15.17 3.38 9.88
CA ALA A 225 15.52 4.35 8.87
C ALA A 225 15.95 5.69 9.48
N ALA A 226 16.84 6.40 8.80
CA ALA A 226 17.26 7.73 9.25
C ALA A 226 16.12 8.75 9.20
N TYR A 227 15.09 8.50 8.39
CA TYR A 227 13.90 9.34 8.27
C TYR A 227 12.77 8.97 9.23
N ASP A 228 12.91 7.90 10.04
CA ASP A 228 11.91 7.57 11.06
C ASP A 228 11.71 8.77 12.01
N TRP A 229 10.45 9.09 12.26
CA TRP A 229 10.10 10.19 13.16
C TRP A 229 10.66 9.97 14.57
N ASN A 230 10.51 8.75 15.08
CA ASN A 230 11.04 8.33 16.37
C ASN A 230 11.58 6.89 16.27
N PRO A 231 12.89 6.70 16.05
CA PRO A 231 13.49 5.37 15.89
C PRO A 231 13.30 4.46 17.11
N GLU A 232 13.25 5.02 18.32
CA GLU A 232 13.01 4.26 19.55
C GLU A 232 11.56 3.75 19.61
N ALA A 233 10.59 4.58 19.22
CA ALA A 233 9.20 4.15 19.08
C ALA A 233 9.07 3.08 17.99
N THR A 234 9.74 3.26 16.83
CA THR A 234 9.78 2.26 15.74
C THR A 234 10.29 0.91 16.26
N ALA A 235 11.37 0.93 17.05
CA ALA A 235 11.94 -0.30 17.63
C ALA A 235 10.95 -1.01 18.55
N ARG A 236 10.28 -0.28 19.45
CA ARG A 236 9.25 -0.84 20.35
C ARG A 236 8.07 -1.39 19.57
N THR A 237 7.55 -0.65 18.60
CA THR A 237 6.44 -1.08 17.74
C THR A 237 6.78 -2.39 16.99
N LYS A 238 7.98 -2.51 16.45
CA LYS A 238 8.43 -3.76 15.79
C LYS A 238 8.43 -4.96 16.73
N VAL A 239 8.92 -4.79 17.97
CA VAL A 239 8.90 -5.85 18.98
C VAL A 239 7.48 -6.30 19.27
N GLU A 240 6.56 -5.35 19.48
CA GLU A 240 5.17 -5.65 19.81
C GLU A 240 4.44 -6.33 18.65
N VAL A 241 4.55 -5.77 17.43
CA VAL A 241 3.94 -6.36 16.23
C VAL A 241 4.48 -7.78 15.98
N LYS A 242 5.78 -8.02 16.11
CA LYS A 242 6.36 -9.37 15.97
C LYS A 242 5.83 -10.32 17.02
N ARG A 243 5.75 -9.88 18.29
CA ARG A 243 5.21 -10.68 19.39
C ARG A 243 3.76 -11.08 19.14
N GLN A 244 2.90 -10.14 18.78
CA GLN A 244 1.50 -10.38 18.49
C GLN A 244 1.33 -11.27 17.26
N ALA A 245 2.06 -11.00 16.18
CA ALA A 245 2.05 -11.82 14.97
C ALA A 245 2.43 -13.28 15.27
N ALA A 246 3.42 -13.52 16.16
CA ALA A 246 3.82 -14.86 16.54
C ALA A 246 2.75 -15.57 17.37
N LEU A 247 2.11 -14.87 18.32
CA LEU A 247 1.05 -15.43 19.16
C LEU A 247 -0.21 -15.81 18.35
N GLU A 248 -0.57 -15.01 17.37
CA GLU A 248 -1.79 -15.18 16.57
C GLU A 248 -1.55 -15.87 15.22
N GLY A 249 -0.30 -16.18 14.89
CA GLY A 249 0.04 -16.91 13.67
C GLY A 249 -0.16 -16.13 12.37
N TRP A 250 0.07 -14.82 12.37
CA TRP A 250 -0.18 -13.95 11.22
C TRP A 250 0.65 -14.31 9.99
N LEU A 251 0.11 -13.96 8.83
CA LEU A 251 0.82 -13.82 7.56
C LEU A 251 1.17 -12.34 7.37
N VAL A 252 2.45 -12.02 7.25
CA VAL A 252 2.97 -10.65 7.33
C VAL A 252 3.57 -10.21 6.00
N ALA A 253 3.27 -9.00 5.53
CA ALA A 253 3.87 -8.32 4.37
C ALA A 253 3.67 -6.78 4.49
N PRO A 254 4.47 -5.97 3.76
CA PRO A 254 5.73 -6.34 3.15
C PRO A 254 6.83 -6.50 4.20
N VAL A 255 7.79 -7.34 3.90
CA VAL A 255 9.03 -7.47 4.67
C VAL A 255 10.25 -7.44 3.71
N GLY A 256 10.18 -6.51 2.75
CA GLY A 256 11.18 -6.39 1.67
C GLY A 256 11.09 -7.48 0.60
N ARG A 257 9.98 -8.24 0.54
CA ARG A 257 9.72 -9.34 -0.40
C ARG A 257 8.33 -9.22 -1.00
N ASP A 258 8.16 -9.78 -2.21
CA ASP A 258 6.88 -9.78 -2.95
C ASP A 258 5.96 -10.93 -2.49
N GLU A 259 6.11 -11.41 -1.26
CA GLU A 259 5.39 -12.56 -0.71
C GLU A 259 4.97 -12.35 0.74
N TRP A 260 3.98 -13.13 1.16
CA TRP A 260 3.56 -13.23 2.55
C TRP A 260 4.49 -14.14 3.34
N VAL A 261 4.94 -13.70 4.51
CA VAL A 261 5.81 -14.46 5.42
C VAL A 261 5.00 -14.87 6.64
N ARG A 262 5.09 -16.14 7.04
CA ARG A 262 4.48 -16.60 8.29
C ARG A 262 5.20 -16.01 9.50
N ALA A 263 4.46 -15.64 10.53
CA ALA A 263 5.05 -15.04 11.73
C ALA A 263 6.14 -15.90 12.38
N ASN A 264 6.00 -17.21 12.37
CA ASN A 264 7.03 -18.12 12.89
C ASN A 264 8.34 -18.17 12.08
N GLN A 265 8.37 -17.57 10.90
CA GLN A 265 9.56 -17.43 10.04
C GLN A 265 10.24 -16.06 10.18
N LEU A 266 9.60 -15.09 10.86
CA LEU A 266 10.15 -13.73 10.95
C LEU A 266 11.49 -13.67 11.65
N GLU A 267 11.69 -14.44 12.72
CA GLU A 267 12.97 -14.50 13.44
C GLU A 267 14.08 -15.10 12.58
N SER A 268 13.77 -16.19 11.85
CA SER A 268 14.74 -16.82 10.94
C SER A 268 15.09 -15.89 9.78
N LEU A 269 14.12 -15.15 9.26
CA LEU A 269 14.33 -14.17 8.19
C LEU A 269 15.15 -12.97 8.68
N GLU A 270 14.90 -12.49 9.91
CA GLU A 270 15.71 -11.46 10.55
C GLU A 270 17.16 -11.95 10.74
N ALA A 271 17.34 -13.13 11.30
CA ALA A 271 18.66 -13.70 11.53
C ALA A 271 19.45 -13.90 10.22
N PHE A 272 18.81 -14.36 9.15
CA PHE A 272 19.40 -14.43 7.81
C PHE A 272 19.80 -13.03 7.32
N SER A 273 18.90 -12.05 7.41
CA SER A 273 19.13 -10.67 6.94
C SER A 273 20.24 -9.95 7.74
N LEU A 274 20.57 -10.44 8.93
CA LEU A 274 21.70 -9.97 9.73
C LEU A 274 22.96 -10.85 9.56
N GLY A 275 22.94 -11.83 8.64
CA GLY A 275 24.05 -12.73 8.37
C GLY A 275 24.33 -13.77 9.47
N ARG A 276 23.33 -14.11 10.26
CA ARG A 276 23.44 -15.04 11.40
C ARG A 276 23.07 -16.47 11.06
N THR A 277 22.23 -16.68 10.05
CA THR A 277 21.72 -18.01 9.63
C THR A 277 21.55 -18.11 8.12
N ALA A 278 21.26 -19.32 7.62
CA ALA A 278 20.82 -19.55 6.25
C ALA A 278 19.41 -18.99 5.99
N LEU A 279 19.09 -18.77 4.71
CA LEU A 279 17.76 -18.30 4.30
C LEU A 279 16.68 -19.28 4.77
N PRO A 280 15.61 -18.82 5.44
CA PRO A 280 14.49 -19.68 5.79
C PRO A 280 13.78 -20.18 4.52
N GLU A 281 13.21 -21.38 4.60
CA GLU A 281 12.45 -21.92 3.49
C GLU A 281 11.26 -21.01 3.11
N PRO A 282 10.96 -20.87 1.81
CA PRO A 282 9.85 -20.04 1.36
C PRO A 282 8.52 -20.57 1.92
N THR A 283 7.68 -19.65 2.33
CA THR A 283 6.32 -19.99 2.77
C THR A 283 5.57 -20.61 1.60
N LYS A 284 5.18 -21.88 1.70
CA LYS A 284 4.30 -22.54 0.72
C LYS A 284 2.89 -21.94 0.82
N THR A 285 2.74 -20.69 0.43
CA THR A 285 1.43 -20.11 0.18
C THR A 285 0.94 -20.69 -1.13
N ARG A 286 -0.13 -21.50 -1.04
CA ARG A 286 -0.84 -21.97 -2.23
C ARG A 286 -1.19 -20.73 -3.06
N ARG A 287 -0.58 -20.58 -4.26
CA ARG A 287 -1.04 -19.57 -5.22
C ARG A 287 -2.53 -19.82 -5.39
N VAL A 288 -3.37 -18.95 -4.85
CA VAL A 288 -4.79 -18.96 -5.14
C VAL A 288 -4.89 -18.46 -6.58
N ALA A 289 -5.12 -19.40 -7.49
CA ALA A 289 -5.34 -19.08 -8.89
C ALA A 289 -6.49 -18.07 -8.97
N ALA A 290 -6.28 -16.98 -9.72
CA ALA A 290 -7.35 -16.05 -10.00
C ALA A 290 -8.54 -16.84 -10.57
N PRO A 291 -9.79 -16.60 -10.09
CA PRO A 291 -10.94 -17.28 -10.63
C PRO A 291 -11.05 -16.99 -12.12
N ALA A 292 -11.12 -18.04 -12.94
CA ALA A 292 -11.34 -17.91 -14.36
C ALA A 292 -12.63 -17.10 -14.58
N ARG A 293 -12.54 -15.96 -15.24
CA ARG A 293 -13.70 -15.13 -15.61
C ARG A 293 -14.65 -16.01 -16.44
N LYS A 294 -15.87 -16.21 -15.95
CA LYS A 294 -16.98 -16.60 -16.83
C LYS A 294 -17.20 -15.45 -17.82
N ALA A 295 -17.06 -15.74 -19.09
CA ALA A 295 -17.45 -14.83 -20.17
C ALA A 295 -18.88 -14.35 -19.88
N ALA A 296 -19.11 -13.05 -19.96
CA ALA A 296 -20.44 -12.49 -19.90
C ALA A 296 -21.29 -13.11 -21.03
N PRO A 297 -22.57 -13.44 -20.80
CA PRO A 297 -23.42 -13.95 -21.88
C PRO A 297 -23.52 -12.87 -22.96
N ALA A 298 -23.33 -13.28 -24.21
CA ALA A 298 -23.50 -12.42 -25.37
C ALA A 298 -24.93 -11.84 -25.32
N THR A 299 -25.02 -10.50 -25.27
CA THR A 299 -26.30 -9.81 -25.45
C THR A 299 -26.80 -10.11 -26.85
N SER A 300 -27.96 -10.78 -26.94
CA SER A 300 -28.69 -10.97 -28.19
C SER A 300 -28.96 -9.63 -28.84
N GLU A 301 -28.62 -9.52 -30.12
CA GLU A 301 -28.97 -8.39 -30.98
C GLU A 301 -30.46 -8.05 -30.86
N ALA A 302 -30.74 -6.84 -30.37
CA ALA A 302 -32.06 -6.26 -30.47
C ALA A 302 -32.27 -5.78 -31.93
N SER A 303 -33.27 -6.35 -32.59
CA SER A 303 -33.74 -5.99 -33.94
C SER A 303 -34.03 -4.48 -34.03
N GLU A 304 -33.46 -3.84 -35.03
CA GLU A 304 -33.76 -2.46 -35.41
C GLU A 304 -35.26 -2.30 -35.74
N PRO A 305 -35.91 -1.19 -35.33
CA PRO A 305 -37.25 -0.89 -35.78
C PRO A 305 -37.19 -0.36 -37.24
N VAL A 306 -37.97 -0.99 -38.13
CA VAL A 306 -38.24 -0.57 -39.50
C VAL A 306 -38.88 0.82 -39.49
N VAL A 307 -38.19 1.80 -40.04
CA VAL A 307 -38.75 3.15 -40.28
C VAL A 307 -39.54 3.13 -41.58
N THR A 308 -40.85 3.27 -41.48
CA THR A 308 -41.76 3.49 -42.61
C THR A 308 -41.67 4.95 -43.07
N PRO A 309 -41.53 5.27 -44.36
CA PRO A 309 -41.46 6.66 -44.83
C PRO A 309 -42.83 7.29 -44.83
N ALA A 310 -42.94 8.48 -44.18
CA ALA A 310 -44.15 9.30 -44.18
C ALA A 310 -44.40 9.93 -45.57
N ALA A 311 -45.68 9.86 -45.99
CA ALA A 311 -46.20 10.39 -47.23
C ALA A 311 -46.07 11.91 -47.32
N ARG A 312 -45.71 12.44 -48.51
CA ARG A 312 -45.76 13.84 -48.90
C ARG A 312 -47.21 14.24 -49.01
N VAL A 313 -47.60 15.40 -48.48
CA VAL A 313 -48.83 16.16 -48.77
C VAL A 313 -48.41 17.31 -49.65
N PRO A 314 -49.15 17.57 -50.80
CA PRO A 314 -48.89 18.70 -51.70
C PRO A 314 -49.75 19.91 -51.34
N ALA A 315 -49.22 21.06 -51.77
CA ALA A 315 -49.76 22.44 -51.89
C ALA A 315 -49.37 23.41 -50.78
#